data_144752689adf661c1a261696241d1eee
#
_entry.id   144752689adf661c1a261696241d1eee
#
_cell.length_a   1.000
_cell.length_b   1.000
_cell.length_c   1.000
_cell.angle_alpha   90.00
_cell.angle_beta   90.00
_cell.angle_gamma   90.00
#
_symmetry.space_group_name_H-M   'P 1'
#
loop_
_entity.id
_entity.type
_entity.pdbx_description
1 polymer ?
#
loop_
_entity_poly.entity_id
_entity_poly.type
_entity_poly.pdbx_seq_one_letter_code
_entity_poly.pdbx_strand_id
1 'polypeptide(L)'
;MVVPVIARLMRELPSLTVYTQDDPTFPEGVTSVSDLDLAASWHADIDTVPTLIFRANGVETKRTIGWLRSEWRELTGIADLGSELPEFRPGCGSMSVDPDIVDKLRVLYGGEVLHSRQIEFASAEDEFEVMFSRGFTDGLPVVPPTPERVMRMLSGTTRDPQEVVVLAPPDLVELTIEKIAINAVMAGCLPEYLPWVIAAIEAICTDEYNIHGVLATTMPVAPVIICNGPGTRAIGMNSGVNVLGQGNRANLTIGRAVQLIIRNVGGGRPGEVDRAAHGHPGKLSFCFAEDDLGSPFTSLAVSRGFDATQNTVTVFTGEGPRCVVDQLAREPEQLAQTFAACLRTVHHPKLPFAFDAVLVLGPEHARVFAQANWSRERVLQEIHDRLQMPGSEIVRGAGGMAEGVQEAFKD
;
A
#
# COMPACT_ATOMS: atom_id res chain seq x y z
N MET A 1 -30.68 9.84 -30.07
CA MET A 1 -30.66 9.16 -31.39
C MET A 1 -31.67 8.02 -31.47
N VAL A 2 -31.73 7.13 -30.51
CA VAL A 2 -32.76 6.04 -30.45
C VAL A 2 -34.12 6.52 -29.96
N VAL A 3 -34.31 7.82 -29.67
CA VAL A 3 -35.56 8.40 -29.18
C VAL A 3 -36.79 8.04 -30.03
N PRO A 4 -36.75 8.17 -31.36
CA PRO A 4 -37.91 7.81 -32.18
C PRO A 4 -38.26 6.32 -32.07
N VAL A 5 -37.24 5.47 -31.93
CA VAL A 5 -37.39 4.02 -31.74
C VAL A 5 -38.03 3.72 -30.40
N ILE A 6 -37.54 4.34 -29.32
CA ILE A 6 -38.08 4.15 -27.96
C ILE A 6 -39.55 4.61 -27.91
N ALA A 7 -39.86 5.77 -28.44
CA ALA A 7 -41.22 6.25 -28.47
C ALA A 7 -42.17 5.34 -29.25
N ARG A 8 -41.68 4.68 -30.32
CA ARG A 8 -42.42 3.65 -31.04
C ARG A 8 -42.60 2.38 -30.21
N LEU A 9 -41.54 1.88 -29.62
CA LEU A 9 -41.56 0.69 -28.79
C LEU A 9 -42.57 0.83 -27.63
N MET A 10 -42.62 1.98 -26.98
CA MET A 10 -43.58 2.22 -25.89
C MET A 10 -45.06 2.14 -26.37
N ARG A 11 -45.34 2.52 -27.61
CA ARG A 11 -46.68 2.38 -28.17
C ARG A 11 -47.04 0.95 -28.57
N GLU A 12 -46.06 0.20 -29.06
CA GLU A 12 -46.26 -1.17 -29.56
C GLU A 12 -46.03 -2.26 -28.47
N LEU A 13 -45.30 -1.93 -27.44
CA LEU A 13 -44.96 -2.82 -26.32
C LEU A 13 -45.38 -2.20 -24.97
N PRO A 14 -46.63 -2.38 -24.53
CA PRO A 14 -47.16 -1.74 -23.31
C PRO A 14 -46.41 -2.14 -22.03
N SER A 15 -45.65 -3.27 -22.05
CA SER A 15 -44.84 -3.75 -20.93
C SER A 15 -43.43 -3.17 -20.90
N LEU A 16 -43.06 -2.31 -21.85
CA LEU A 16 -41.74 -1.66 -21.88
C LEU A 16 -41.62 -0.62 -20.77
N THR A 17 -40.61 -0.76 -19.93
CA THR A 17 -40.20 0.27 -18.98
C THR A 17 -38.86 0.87 -19.44
N VAL A 18 -38.79 2.18 -19.48
CA VAL A 18 -37.60 2.94 -19.88
C VAL A 18 -37.00 3.58 -18.63
N TYR A 19 -35.72 3.38 -18.37
CA TYR A 19 -34.97 4.03 -17.30
C TYR A 19 -34.04 5.09 -17.87
N THR A 20 -33.86 6.19 -17.14
CA THR A 20 -32.92 7.27 -17.51
C THR A 20 -32.00 7.57 -16.32
N GLN A 21 -30.69 7.67 -16.58
CA GLN A 21 -29.68 7.85 -15.54
C GLN A 21 -29.42 9.32 -15.18
N ASP A 22 -29.57 10.25 -16.10
CA ASP A 22 -29.12 11.63 -15.95
C ASP A 22 -30.21 12.69 -16.16
N ASP A 23 -31.25 12.40 -16.95
CA ASP A 23 -32.29 13.36 -17.28
C ASP A 23 -33.69 12.72 -17.17
N PRO A 24 -34.48 13.09 -16.14
CA PRO A 24 -35.86 12.59 -16.01
C PRO A 24 -36.81 13.06 -17.10
N THR A 25 -36.44 14.07 -17.86
CA THR A 25 -37.26 14.58 -19.00
C THR A 25 -36.82 13.96 -20.32
N PHE A 26 -35.74 13.26 -20.38
CA PHE A 26 -35.22 12.56 -21.54
C PHE A 26 -35.83 11.15 -21.65
N PRO A 27 -36.17 10.70 -22.86
CA PRO A 27 -36.29 11.53 -24.07
C PRO A 27 -37.65 12.26 -24.13
N GLU A 28 -37.70 13.44 -24.68
CA GLU A 28 -38.95 14.17 -24.84
C GLU A 28 -40.00 13.30 -25.54
N GLY A 29 -41.22 13.22 -24.98
CA GLY A 29 -42.30 12.39 -25.48
C GLY A 29 -42.21 10.89 -25.11
N VAL A 30 -41.25 10.49 -24.26
CA VAL A 30 -41.14 9.14 -23.70
C VAL A 30 -41.32 9.20 -22.20
N THR A 31 -42.23 8.40 -21.65
CA THR A 31 -42.37 8.25 -20.21
C THR A 31 -41.24 7.37 -19.71
N SER A 32 -40.41 7.90 -18.85
CA SER A 32 -39.28 7.17 -18.24
C SER A 32 -39.35 7.13 -16.72
N VAL A 33 -38.72 6.13 -16.15
CA VAL A 33 -38.44 6.02 -14.72
C VAL A 33 -37.06 6.61 -14.45
N SER A 34 -36.99 7.51 -13.49
CA SER A 34 -35.69 8.08 -13.08
C SER A 34 -34.83 7.04 -12.37
N ASP A 35 -33.58 6.91 -12.79
CA ASP A 35 -32.54 6.08 -12.19
C ASP A 35 -31.32 6.96 -11.80
N LEU A 36 -31.60 8.13 -11.22
CA LEU A 36 -30.56 9.09 -10.83
C LEU A 36 -29.67 8.58 -9.70
N ASP A 37 -30.19 7.66 -8.88
CA ASP A 37 -29.42 6.94 -7.87
C ASP A 37 -28.68 5.72 -8.43
N LEU A 38 -28.90 5.41 -9.71
CA LEU A 38 -28.30 4.30 -10.46
C LEU A 38 -28.59 2.91 -9.90
N ALA A 39 -29.60 2.76 -9.05
CA ALA A 39 -29.97 1.49 -8.44
C ALA A 39 -30.42 0.45 -9.47
N ALA A 40 -31.30 0.84 -10.41
CA ALA A 40 -31.75 -0.07 -11.46
C ALA A 40 -30.61 -0.47 -12.41
N SER A 41 -29.75 0.47 -12.76
CA SER A 41 -28.58 0.23 -13.60
C SER A 41 -27.56 -0.69 -12.91
N TRP A 42 -27.31 -0.48 -11.62
CA TRP A 42 -26.42 -1.33 -10.84
C TRP A 42 -26.91 -2.78 -10.75
N HIS A 43 -28.16 -2.98 -10.34
CA HIS A 43 -28.72 -4.33 -10.20
C HIS A 43 -28.99 -5.05 -11.52
N ALA A 44 -29.00 -4.34 -12.63
CA ALA A 44 -29.10 -4.91 -13.97
C ALA A 44 -27.76 -5.01 -14.71
N ASP A 45 -26.62 -4.75 -14.03
CA ASP A 45 -25.28 -4.76 -14.62
C ASP A 45 -25.21 -3.97 -15.94
N ILE A 46 -25.63 -2.70 -15.90
CA ILE A 46 -25.59 -1.83 -17.08
C ILE A 46 -24.26 -1.09 -17.11
N ASP A 47 -23.37 -1.54 -17.98
CA ASP A 47 -22.09 -0.89 -18.26
C ASP A 47 -22.10 0.00 -19.50
N THR A 48 -23.09 -0.17 -20.36
CA THR A 48 -23.25 0.59 -21.62
C THR A 48 -24.71 0.98 -21.85
N VAL A 49 -24.92 2.18 -22.37
CA VAL A 49 -26.27 2.68 -22.73
C VAL A 49 -26.33 3.06 -24.23
N PRO A 50 -27.46 2.81 -24.92
CA PRO A 50 -28.65 2.12 -24.42
C PRO A 50 -28.43 0.61 -24.32
N THR A 51 -29.04 -0.02 -23.32
CA THR A 51 -29.16 -1.48 -23.23
C THR A 51 -30.63 -1.85 -23.23
N LEU A 52 -31.03 -2.79 -24.08
CA LEU A 52 -32.37 -3.34 -24.11
C LEU A 52 -32.36 -4.75 -23.51
N ILE A 53 -33.16 -4.94 -22.46
CA ILE A 53 -33.26 -6.22 -21.73
C ILE A 53 -34.64 -6.82 -21.92
N PHE A 54 -34.71 -8.08 -22.30
CA PHE A 54 -35.95 -8.84 -22.35
C PHE A 54 -36.01 -9.79 -21.14
N ARG A 55 -37.12 -9.72 -20.40
CA ARG A 55 -37.35 -10.57 -19.21
C ARG A 55 -38.61 -11.41 -19.41
N ALA A 56 -38.50 -12.71 -19.16
CA ALA A 56 -39.62 -13.62 -19.08
C ALA A 56 -39.85 -14.04 -17.62
N ASN A 57 -41.05 -13.81 -17.11
CA ASN A 57 -41.38 -14.08 -15.69
C ASN A 57 -40.42 -13.43 -14.69
N GLY A 58 -39.97 -12.20 -14.98
CA GLY A 58 -39.04 -11.44 -14.14
C GLY A 58 -37.55 -11.83 -14.32
N VAL A 59 -37.25 -12.90 -15.02
CA VAL A 59 -35.87 -13.37 -15.28
C VAL A 59 -35.39 -12.84 -16.62
N GLU A 60 -34.21 -12.27 -16.65
CA GLU A 60 -33.58 -11.85 -17.89
C GLU A 60 -33.28 -13.06 -18.78
N THR A 61 -33.69 -13.00 -20.02
CA THR A 61 -33.49 -14.07 -21.01
C THR A 61 -32.65 -13.63 -22.18
N LYS A 62 -32.68 -12.35 -22.52
CA LYS A 62 -31.87 -11.75 -23.60
C LYS A 62 -31.55 -10.30 -23.28
N ARG A 63 -30.38 -9.81 -23.74
CA ARG A 63 -30.06 -8.38 -23.80
C ARG A 63 -29.35 -8.04 -25.09
N THR A 64 -29.43 -6.78 -25.49
CA THR A 64 -28.58 -6.19 -26.52
C THR A 64 -28.05 -4.85 -26.06
N ILE A 65 -26.79 -4.56 -26.41
CA ILE A 65 -26.00 -3.42 -25.94
C ILE A 65 -25.74 -2.49 -27.12
N GLY A 66 -25.93 -1.17 -26.90
CA GLY A 66 -25.87 -0.19 -27.99
C GLY A 66 -27.04 -0.33 -28.93
N TRP A 67 -26.85 0.16 -30.13
CA TRP A 67 -27.86 0.06 -31.22
C TRP A 67 -27.33 -0.85 -32.34
N LEU A 68 -27.85 -2.06 -32.44
CA LEU A 68 -27.74 -2.93 -33.60
C LEU A 68 -29.13 -3.31 -34.08
N ARG A 69 -29.54 -2.75 -35.27
CA ARG A 69 -30.89 -2.82 -35.75
C ARG A 69 -31.42 -4.27 -35.84
N SER A 70 -30.63 -5.20 -36.31
CA SER A 70 -31.00 -6.62 -36.41
C SER A 70 -31.35 -7.22 -35.04
N GLU A 71 -30.55 -6.99 -34.02
CA GLU A 71 -30.80 -7.49 -32.67
C GLU A 71 -32.02 -6.85 -32.02
N TRP A 72 -32.18 -5.52 -32.16
CA TRP A 72 -33.36 -4.83 -31.65
C TRP A 72 -34.66 -5.33 -32.29
N ARG A 73 -34.63 -5.60 -33.61
CA ARG A 73 -35.78 -6.19 -34.33
C ARG A 73 -36.06 -7.62 -33.85
N GLU A 74 -35.04 -8.46 -33.66
CA GLU A 74 -35.19 -9.82 -33.16
C GLU A 74 -35.79 -9.81 -31.74
N LEU A 75 -35.25 -8.94 -30.84
CA LEU A 75 -35.72 -8.87 -29.46
C LEU A 75 -37.15 -8.37 -29.33
N THR A 76 -37.54 -7.40 -30.15
CA THR A 76 -38.87 -6.73 -30.08
C THR A 76 -39.91 -7.37 -30.97
N GLY A 77 -39.51 -8.18 -31.96
CA GLY A 77 -40.40 -8.77 -32.97
C GLY A 77 -40.91 -7.79 -33.99
N ILE A 78 -40.40 -6.53 -34.03
CA ILE A 78 -40.89 -5.47 -34.94
C ILE A 78 -39.97 -5.40 -36.16
N ALA A 79 -40.39 -5.96 -37.28
CA ALA A 79 -39.57 -6.18 -38.47
C ALA A 79 -39.01 -4.90 -39.13
N ASP A 80 -39.72 -3.77 -39.05
CA ASP A 80 -39.33 -2.50 -39.65
C ASP A 80 -38.82 -1.46 -38.64
N LEU A 81 -38.49 -1.90 -37.40
CA LEU A 81 -38.01 -1.00 -36.34
C LEU A 81 -36.72 -0.31 -36.78
N GLY A 82 -36.68 1.03 -36.62
CA GLY A 82 -35.49 1.84 -36.85
C GLY A 82 -34.98 1.82 -38.28
N SER A 83 -35.87 1.71 -39.28
CA SER A 83 -35.47 1.72 -40.69
C SER A 83 -34.80 3.03 -41.13
N GLU A 84 -35.09 4.12 -40.41
CA GLU A 84 -34.55 5.45 -40.62
C GLU A 84 -33.20 5.69 -39.93
N LEU A 85 -32.76 4.78 -39.04
CA LEU A 85 -31.52 4.91 -38.32
C LEU A 85 -30.39 4.13 -39.01
N PRO A 86 -29.13 4.44 -38.73
CA PRO A 86 -28.00 3.63 -39.14
C PRO A 86 -28.17 2.16 -38.66
N GLU A 87 -27.56 1.22 -39.35
CA GLU A 87 -27.65 -0.20 -39.00
C GLU A 87 -27.03 -0.52 -37.64
N PHE A 88 -25.94 0.19 -37.31
CA PHE A 88 -25.19 -0.01 -36.08
C PHE A 88 -24.76 1.36 -35.50
N ARG A 89 -24.77 1.45 -34.17
CA ARG A 89 -24.02 2.44 -33.39
C ARG A 89 -23.59 1.83 -32.07
N PRO A 90 -22.32 2.00 -31.67
CA PRO A 90 -21.88 1.62 -30.33
C PRO A 90 -22.67 2.41 -29.28
N GLY A 91 -22.83 1.85 -28.11
CA GLY A 91 -23.34 2.55 -26.95
C GLY A 91 -22.31 3.52 -26.37
N CYS A 92 -22.72 4.28 -25.37
CA CYS A 92 -21.87 5.08 -24.51
C CYS A 92 -21.69 4.35 -23.17
N GLY A 93 -20.62 4.65 -22.43
CA GLY A 93 -20.46 4.16 -21.06
C GLY A 93 -21.63 4.58 -20.17
N SER A 94 -22.10 3.67 -19.35
CA SER A 94 -23.11 3.93 -18.34
C SER A 94 -22.51 4.72 -17.17
N MET A 95 -23.28 5.58 -16.51
CA MET A 95 -22.86 6.25 -15.29
C MET A 95 -22.59 5.27 -14.15
N SER A 96 -23.18 4.08 -14.17
CA SER A 96 -22.94 3.04 -13.14
C SER A 96 -21.53 2.46 -13.17
N VAL A 97 -20.78 2.63 -14.24
CA VAL A 97 -19.37 2.20 -14.35
C VAL A 97 -18.40 3.39 -14.40
N ASP A 98 -18.89 4.61 -14.23
CA ASP A 98 -18.04 5.80 -14.15
C ASP A 98 -17.07 5.66 -12.97
N PRO A 99 -15.75 5.86 -13.16
CA PRO A 99 -14.75 5.73 -12.11
C PRO A 99 -15.00 6.59 -10.87
N ASP A 100 -15.64 7.74 -11.03
CA ASP A 100 -15.94 8.65 -9.93
C ASP A 100 -17.21 8.24 -9.13
N ILE A 101 -18.02 7.36 -9.69
CA ILE A 101 -19.33 6.95 -9.13
C ILE A 101 -19.35 5.49 -8.68
N VAL A 102 -18.66 4.60 -9.37
CA VAL A 102 -18.73 3.14 -9.18
C VAL A 102 -18.42 2.71 -7.75
N ASP A 103 -17.46 3.36 -7.07
CA ASP A 103 -17.12 3.00 -5.69
C ASP A 103 -18.24 3.36 -4.72
N LYS A 104 -18.95 4.47 -4.97
CA LYS A 104 -20.16 4.84 -4.21
C LYS A 104 -21.28 3.83 -4.40
N LEU A 105 -21.49 3.36 -5.63
CA LEU A 105 -22.51 2.34 -5.91
C LEU A 105 -22.17 0.99 -5.27
N ARG A 106 -20.90 0.61 -5.24
CA ARG A 106 -20.43 -0.59 -4.51
C ARG A 106 -20.79 -0.52 -3.02
N VAL A 107 -20.60 0.65 -2.40
CA VAL A 107 -20.97 0.86 -0.99
C VAL A 107 -22.47 0.78 -0.80
N LEU A 108 -23.27 1.40 -1.69
CA LEU A 108 -24.73 1.49 -1.55
C LEU A 108 -25.43 0.16 -1.87
N TYR A 109 -24.97 -0.56 -2.89
CA TYR A 109 -25.69 -1.70 -3.47
C TYR A 109 -24.89 -3.00 -3.48
N GLY A 110 -23.58 -2.97 -3.19
CA GLY A 110 -22.70 -4.15 -3.25
C GLY A 110 -22.82 -5.11 -2.07
N GLY A 111 -23.69 -4.83 -1.10
CA GLY A 111 -23.86 -5.62 0.12
C GLY A 111 -22.93 -5.18 1.27
N GLU A 112 -23.04 -5.86 2.42
CA GLU A 112 -22.22 -5.56 3.61
C GLU A 112 -20.78 -6.09 3.42
N VAL A 113 -19.93 -5.35 2.73
CA VAL A 113 -18.50 -5.67 2.53
C VAL A 113 -17.64 -5.13 3.67
N LEU A 114 -18.01 -3.95 4.20
CA LEU A 114 -17.27 -3.28 5.26
C LEU A 114 -17.97 -3.50 6.61
N HIS A 115 -17.20 -4.01 7.59
CA HIS A 115 -17.68 -4.31 8.94
C HIS A 115 -17.13 -3.37 10.01
N SER A 116 -16.17 -2.51 9.65
CA SER A 116 -15.59 -1.56 10.60
C SER A 116 -16.60 -0.50 11.01
N ARG A 117 -16.56 -0.12 12.29
CA ARG A 117 -17.45 0.91 12.84
C ARG A 117 -17.29 2.24 12.10
N GLN A 118 -18.39 2.77 11.60
CA GLN A 118 -18.45 4.10 11.01
C GLN A 118 -18.61 5.17 12.10
N ILE A 119 -17.98 6.32 11.89
CA ILE A 119 -18.02 7.47 12.78
C ILE A 119 -18.51 8.67 11.96
N GLU A 120 -19.64 9.21 12.35
CA GLU A 120 -20.19 10.41 11.72
C GLU A 120 -19.58 11.67 12.35
N PHE A 121 -19.30 12.65 11.53
CA PHE A 121 -18.88 13.99 11.93
C PHE A 121 -20.00 14.98 11.66
N ALA A 122 -20.13 16.00 12.53
CA ALA A 122 -21.04 17.09 12.24
C ALA A 122 -20.51 17.91 11.03
N SER A 123 -21.41 18.39 10.19
CA SER A 123 -21.07 19.08 8.94
C SER A 123 -20.21 20.35 9.10
N ALA A 124 -20.11 20.89 10.31
CA ALA A 124 -19.30 22.07 10.63
C ALA A 124 -17.96 21.72 11.32
N GLU A 125 -17.67 20.42 11.57
CA GLU A 125 -16.42 19.99 12.18
C GLU A 125 -15.31 19.87 11.13
N ASP A 126 -14.09 20.25 11.50
CA ASP A 126 -12.91 20.01 10.72
C ASP A 126 -12.51 18.54 10.87
N GLU A 127 -12.54 17.79 9.77
CA GLU A 127 -12.27 16.33 9.75
C GLU A 127 -10.89 15.99 10.33
N PHE A 128 -9.88 16.83 10.05
CA PHE A 128 -8.53 16.60 10.55
C PHE A 128 -8.47 16.78 12.09
N GLU A 129 -9.06 17.85 12.59
CA GLU A 129 -9.08 18.13 14.04
C GLU A 129 -9.85 17.05 14.80
N VAL A 130 -10.95 16.56 14.25
CA VAL A 130 -11.71 15.44 14.84
C VAL A 130 -10.88 14.15 14.85
N MET A 131 -10.23 13.81 13.74
CA MET A 131 -9.38 12.61 13.65
C MET A 131 -8.20 12.70 14.62
N PHE A 132 -7.59 13.89 14.75
CA PHE A 132 -6.51 14.12 15.69
C PHE A 132 -6.97 14.02 17.15
N SER A 133 -8.03 14.74 17.53
CA SER A 133 -8.54 14.77 18.91
C SER A 133 -9.00 13.38 19.39
N ARG A 134 -9.46 12.53 18.49
CA ARG A 134 -9.83 11.13 18.78
C ARG A 134 -8.63 10.16 18.78
N GLY A 135 -7.42 10.66 18.53
CA GLY A 135 -6.19 9.87 18.60
C GLY A 135 -5.96 8.92 17.44
N PHE A 136 -6.61 9.12 16.28
CA PHE A 136 -6.45 8.27 15.10
C PHE A 136 -5.24 8.64 14.23
N THR A 137 -4.62 9.79 14.46
CA THR A 137 -3.48 10.25 13.67
C THR A 137 -2.15 10.06 14.38
N ASP A 138 -1.08 10.08 13.62
CA ASP A 138 0.32 10.11 14.08
C ASP A 138 0.84 11.54 14.37
N GLY A 139 -0.04 12.52 14.38
CA GLY A 139 0.28 13.95 14.51
C GLY A 139 0.25 14.71 13.18
N LEU A 140 0.17 14.00 12.07
CA LEU A 140 0.04 14.58 10.72
C LEU A 140 -1.41 14.43 10.22
N PRO A 141 -1.85 15.28 9.27
CA PRO A 141 -3.11 15.10 8.60
C PRO A 141 -3.24 13.69 7.98
N VAL A 142 -4.42 13.12 8.05
CA VAL A 142 -4.74 11.83 7.44
C VAL A 142 -5.83 12.02 6.40
N VAL A 143 -5.84 11.15 5.39
CA VAL A 143 -6.95 11.09 4.44
C VAL A 143 -8.13 10.41 5.13
N PRO A 144 -9.32 11.04 5.24
CA PRO A 144 -10.48 10.40 5.84
C PRO A 144 -10.83 9.09 5.13
N PRO A 145 -10.90 7.96 5.85
CA PRO A 145 -11.18 6.66 5.27
C PRO A 145 -12.69 6.46 5.09
N THR A 146 -13.27 7.23 4.14
CA THR A 146 -14.69 7.03 3.79
C THR A 146 -14.91 5.65 3.19
N PRO A 147 -16.14 5.08 3.28
CA PRO A 147 -16.43 3.77 2.70
C PRO A 147 -15.99 3.63 1.24
N GLU A 148 -16.19 4.67 0.41
CA GLU A 148 -15.80 4.66 -1.00
C GLU A 148 -14.29 4.58 -1.17
N ARG A 149 -13.51 5.30 -0.35
CA ARG A 149 -12.05 5.26 -0.38
C ARG A 149 -11.52 3.91 0.08
N VAL A 150 -12.16 3.31 1.09
CA VAL A 150 -11.78 1.97 1.57
C VAL A 150 -12.11 0.92 0.52
N MET A 151 -13.28 0.97 -0.12
CA MET A 151 -13.64 0.06 -1.21
C MET A 151 -12.67 0.18 -2.39
N ARG A 152 -12.30 1.41 -2.77
CA ARG A 152 -11.27 1.65 -3.78
C ARG A 152 -9.92 1.06 -3.37
N MET A 153 -9.50 1.24 -2.12
CA MET A 153 -8.24 0.67 -1.60
C MET A 153 -8.25 -0.86 -1.67
N LEU A 154 -9.37 -1.48 -1.31
CA LEU A 154 -9.54 -2.94 -1.35
C LEU A 154 -9.43 -3.53 -2.77
N SER A 155 -9.66 -2.73 -3.83
CA SER A 155 -9.42 -3.18 -5.22
C SER A 155 -7.93 -3.49 -5.53
N GLY A 156 -7.01 -3.08 -4.66
CA GLY A 156 -5.58 -3.40 -4.75
C GLY A 156 -5.22 -4.83 -4.33
N THR A 157 -6.16 -5.62 -3.85
CA THR A 157 -5.95 -7.02 -3.46
C THR A 157 -7.13 -7.89 -3.84
N THR A 158 -6.88 -9.19 -4.00
CA THR A 158 -7.94 -10.20 -4.18
C THR A 158 -8.31 -10.92 -2.89
N ARG A 159 -7.69 -10.54 -1.77
CA ARG A 159 -7.96 -11.16 -0.45
C ARG A 159 -9.29 -10.66 0.09
N ASP A 160 -9.96 -11.52 0.86
CA ASP A 160 -11.23 -11.17 1.50
C ASP A 160 -11.04 -10.01 2.49
N PRO A 161 -11.86 -8.96 2.46
CA PRO A 161 -11.76 -7.84 3.41
C PRO A 161 -11.83 -8.26 4.88
N GLN A 162 -12.54 -9.34 5.20
CA GLN A 162 -12.68 -9.86 6.55
C GLN A 162 -11.63 -10.92 6.92
N GLU A 163 -10.75 -11.27 6.00
CA GLU A 163 -9.64 -12.18 6.30
C GLU A 163 -8.74 -11.57 7.37
N VAL A 164 -8.53 -12.32 8.46
CA VAL A 164 -7.58 -11.97 9.53
C VAL A 164 -6.18 -12.32 9.05
N VAL A 165 -5.35 -11.31 8.85
CA VAL A 165 -3.96 -11.46 8.40
C VAL A 165 -3.08 -11.90 9.55
N VAL A 166 -3.17 -11.19 10.67
CA VAL A 166 -2.38 -11.44 11.89
C VAL A 166 -3.13 -10.94 13.12
N LEU A 167 -2.67 -11.34 14.31
CA LEU A 167 -3.00 -10.66 15.56
C LEU A 167 -1.97 -9.53 15.77
N ALA A 168 -2.40 -8.28 15.70
CA ALA A 168 -1.51 -7.12 15.73
C ALA A 168 -0.97 -6.87 17.15
N PRO A 169 0.35 -7.07 17.40
CA PRO A 169 0.95 -6.71 18.68
C PRO A 169 0.98 -5.17 18.88
N PRO A 170 1.03 -4.68 20.15
CA PRO A 170 1.06 -5.44 21.40
C PRO A 170 -0.29 -5.95 21.90
N ASP A 171 -1.41 -5.36 21.46
CA ASP A 171 -2.76 -5.66 22.00
C ASP A 171 -3.34 -6.97 21.46
N LEU A 172 -2.72 -7.60 20.47
CA LEU A 172 -3.12 -8.85 19.82
C LEU A 172 -4.56 -8.79 19.26
N VAL A 173 -4.92 -7.65 18.73
CA VAL A 173 -6.21 -7.44 18.05
C VAL A 173 -6.18 -8.05 16.66
N GLU A 174 -7.25 -8.71 16.27
CA GLU A 174 -7.42 -9.22 14.91
C GLU A 174 -7.27 -8.09 13.88
N LEU A 175 -6.28 -8.22 13.02
CA LEU A 175 -5.99 -7.28 11.95
C LEU A 175 -6.49 -7.86 10.63
N THR A 176 -7.63 -7.36 10.17
CA THR A 176 -8.22 -7.76 8.89
C THR A 176 -7.67 -6.95 7.73
N ILE A 177 -7.84 -7.47 6.52
CA ILE A 177 -7.52 -6.75 5.27
C ILE A 177 -8.25 -5.39 5.24
N GLU A 178 -9.50 -5.33 5.68
CA GLU A 178 -10.25 -4.07 5.79
C GLU A 178 -9.56 -3.05 6.70
N LYS A 179 -9.12 -3.47 7.89
CA LYS A 179 -8.40 -2.57 8.83
C LYS A 179 -7.07 -2.09 8.27
N ILE A 180 -6.36 -2.95 7.51
CA ILE A 180 -5.15 -2.56 6.78
C ILE A 180 -5.49 -1.51 5.71
N ALA A 181 -6.54 -1.74 4.91
CA ALA A 181 -6.98 -0.81 3.88
C ALA A 181 -7.40 0.56 4.46
N ILE A 182 -8.11 0.58 5.58
CA ILE A 182 -8.48 1.81 6.29
C ILE A 182 -7.22 2.65 6.62
N ASN A 183 -6.21 2.05 7.24
CA ASN A 183 -4.98 2.75 7.60
C ASN A 183 -4.12 3.10 6.38
N ALA A 184 -4.16 2.30 5.32
CA ALA A 184 -3.51 2.63 4.05
C ALA A 184 -4.15 3.86 3.38
N VAL A 185 -5.49 3.99 3.41
CA VAL A 185 -6.19 5.22 2.99
C VAL A 185 -5.76 6.39 3.85
N MET A 186 -5.77 6.24 5.18
CA MET A 186 -5.37 7.30 6.11
C MET A 186 -3.94 7.80 5.85
N ALA A 187 -3.03 6.90 5.52
CA ALA A 187 -1.65 7.23 5.15
C ALA A 187 -1.54 7.94 3.79
N GLY A 188 -2.54 7.82 2.92
CA GLY A 188 -2.53 8.36 1.55
C GLY A 188 -1.99 7.40 0.50
N CYS A 189 -2.02 6.08 0.74
CA CYS A 189 -1.66 5.07 -0.25
C CYS A 189 -2.55 5.12 -1.50
N LEU A 190 -2.05 4.54 -2.58
CA LEU A 190 -2.84 4.12 -3.74
C LEU A 190 -3.19 2.63 -3.61
N PRO A 191 -4.25 2.13 -4.28
CA PRO A 191 -4.64 0.72 -4.22
C PRO A 191 -3.50 -0.24 -4.54
N GLU A 192 -2.68 0.04 -5.54
CA GLU A 192 -1.54 -0.78 -5.94
C GLU A 192 -0.41 -0.87 -4.90
N TYR A 193 -0.47 -0.05 -3.83
CA TYR A 193 0.48 -0.15 -2.71
C TYR A 193 0.02 -1.12 -1.63
N LEU A 194 -1.27 -1.48 -1.61
CA LEU A 194 -1.85 -2.31 -0.56
C LEU A 194 -1.14 -3.67 -0.38
N PRO A 195 -0.76 -4.41 -1.43
CA PRO A 195 -0.01 -5.66 -1.28
C PRO A 195 1.33 -5.49 -0.53
N TRP A 196 2.01 -4.35 -0.71
CA TRP A 196 3.26 -4.04 -0.03
C TRP A 196 3.04 -3.76 1.46
N VAL A 197 1.96 -3.05 1.79
CA VAL A 197 1.57 -2.81 3.19
C VAL A 197 1.23 -4.12 3.88
N ILE A 198 0.45 -5.00 3.23
CA ILE A 198 0.09 -6.32 3.76
C ILE A 198 1.34 -7.14 4.03
N ALA A 199 2.24 -7.28 3.05
CA ALA A 199 3.48 -8.04 3.19
C ALA A 199 4.39 -7.49 4.32
N ALA A 200 4.47 -6.16 4.45
CA ALA A 200 5.24 -5.54 5.54
C ALA A 200 4.64 -5.85 6.92
N ILE A 201 3.33 -5.82 7.05
CA ILE A 201 2.62 -6.16 8.29
C ILE A 201 2.82 -7.64 8.62
N GLU A 202 2.67 -8.54 7.66
CA GLU A 202 2.94 -9.98 7.87
C GLU A 202 4.37 -10.19 8.38
N ALA A 203 5.35 -9.50 7.80
CA ALA A 203 6.75 -9.64 8.19
C ALA A 203 7.06 -9.10 9.59
N ILE A 204 6.54 -7.94 9.98
CA ILE A 204 6.83 -7.34 11.30
C ILE A 204 6.09 -8.01 12.46
N CYS A 205 5.00 -8.73 12.18
CA CYS A 205 4.23 -9.45 13.18
C CYS A 205 4.70 -10.89 13.39
N THR A 206 5.83 -11.29 12.82
CA THR A 206 6.47 -12.58 13.11
C THR A 206 7.20 -12.55 14.47
N ASP A 207 7.39 -13.71 15.05
CA ASP A 207 8.16 -13.85 16.29
C ASP A 207 9.63 -13.45 16.11
N GLU A 208 10.19 -13.68 14.93
CA GLU A 208 11.57 -13.32 14.57
C GLU A 208 11.78 -11.82 14.56
N TYR A 209 10.80 -11.05 14.07
CA TYR A 209 10.88 -9.58 14.07
C TYR A 209 10.55 -8.99 15.43
N ASN A 210 9.57 -9.57 16.13
CA ASN A 210 9.14 -9.18 17.48
C ASN A 210 8.81 -7.68 17.62
N ILE A 211 7.81 -7.21 16.88
CA ILE A 211 7.39 -5.79 16.92
C ILE A 211 7.03 -5.32 18.35
N HIS A 212 6.53 -6.22 19.22
CA HIS A 212 6.27 -5.89 20.63
C HIS A 212 7.56 -5.49 21.35
N GLY A 213 8.62 -6.27 21.20
CA GLY A 213 9.94 -5.95 21.78
C GLY A 213 10.53 -4.66 21.20
N VAL A 214 10.35 -4.44 19.90
CA VAL A 214 10.75 -3.19 19.20
C VAL A 214 10.05 -1.96 19.78
N LEU A 215 8.79 -2.07 20.16
CA LEU A 215 8.04 -0.99 20.81
C LEU A 215 8.43 -0.81 22.28
N ALA A 216 8.62 -1.90 23.01
CA ALA A 216 8.85 -1.88 24.46
C ALA A 216 10.25 -1.41 24.87
N THR A 217 11.20 -1.37 23.96
CA THR A 217 12.56 -0.88 24.25
C THR A 217 12.63 0.63 24.32
N THR A 218 13.54 1.15 25.16
CA THR A 218 13.89 2.58 25.21
C THR A 218 14.74 3.03 24.00
N MET A 219 15.28 2.10 23.22
CA MET A 219 16.01 2.41 22.00
C MET A 219 15.08 3.09 20.99
N PRO A 220 15.57 4.09 20.22
CA PRO A 220 14.78 4.77 19.20
C PRO A 220 14.75 3.95 17.92
N VAL A 221 14.18 2.75 17.96
CA VAL A 221 14.10 1.83 16.79
C VAL A 221 12.69 1.72 16.26
N ALA A 222 12.61 1.41 14.96
CA ALA A 222 11.35 1.21 14.25
C ALA A 222 11.54 0.27 13.05
N PRO A 223 10.45 -0.23 12.43
CA PRO A 223 10.53 -0.96 11.18
C PRO A 223 11.17 -0.14 10.06
N VAL A 224 12.26 -0.66 9.51
CA VAL A 224 12.83 -0.25 8.22
C VAL A 224 12.36 -1.26 7.19
N ILE A 225 11.70 -0.81 6.14
CA ILE A 225 11.06 -1.63 5.13
C ILE A 225 11.81 -1.49 3.83
N ILE A 226 12.44 -2.56 3.36
CA ILE A 226 13.23 -2.61 2.13
C ILE A 226 12.47 -3.43 1.11
N CYS A 227 12.14 -2.82 -0.03
CA CYS A 227 11.36 -3.43 -1.10
C CYS A 227 12.25 -3.80 -2.28
N ASN A 228 12.08 -5.00 -2.83
CA ASN A 228 12.78 -5.50 -4.01
C ASN A 228 11.81 -6.02 -5.06
N GLY A 229 12.29 -6.12 -6.30
CA GLY A 229 11.60 -6.74 -7.41
C GLY A 229 10.92 -5.77 -8.37
N PRO A 230 10.41 -6.28 -9.52
CA PRO A 230 9.86 -5.44 -10.60
C PRO A 230 8.64 -4.61 -10.18
N GLY A 231 7.87 -5.05 -9.19
CA GLY A 231 6.71 -4.34 -8.67
C GLY A 231 7.06 -3.00 -8.04
N THR A 232 8.28 -2.80 -7.50
CA THR A 232 8.70 -1.51 -6.96
C THR A 232 8.67 -0.42 -8.03
N ARG A 233 9.14 -0.75 -9.22
CA ARG A 233 9.15 0.17 -10.38
C ARG A 233 7.75 0.37 -10.93
N ALA A 234 6.94 -0.70 -10.97
CA ALA A 234 5.56 -0.64 -11.46
C ALA A 234 4.70 0.35 -10.66
N ILE A 235 4.92 0.45 -9.34
CA ILE A 235 4.22 1.40 -8.47
C ILE A 235 4.97 2.74 -8.30
N GLY A 236 6.08 2.94 -9.01
CA GLY A 236 6.86 4.18 -8.96
C GLY A 236 7.59 4.41 -7.64
N MET A 237 8.02 3.37 -6.92
CA MET A 237 8.90 3.53 -5.76
C MET A 237 10.23 4.14 -6.18
N ASN A 238 10.74 5.04 -5.35
CA ASN A 238 12.07 5.60 -5.52
C ASN A 238 13.14 4.65 -4.97
N SER A 239 14.14 4.32 -5.79
CA SER A 239 15.36 3.60 -5.44
C SER A 239 16.63 4.41 -5.69
N GLY A 240 16.49 5.69 -6.06
CA GLY A 240 17.58 6.55 -6.50
C GLY A 240 17.84 7.75 -5.60
N VAL A 241 18.01 8.92 -6.20
CA VAL A 241 18.33 10.16 -5.48
C VAL A 241 17.28 10.46 -4.40
N ASN A 242 17.73 10.80 -3.20
CA ASN A 242 16.89 11.13 -2.04
C ASN A 242 15.96 9.98 -1.60
N VAL A 243 16.40 8.75 -1.80
CA VAL A 243 15.60 7.52 -1.56
C VAL A 243 15.03 7.41 -0.15
N LEU A 244 15.73 7.91 0.86
CA LEU A 244 15.29 7.93 2.27
C LEU A 244 14.60 9.25 2.66
N GLY A 245 14.46 10.18 1.73
CA GLY A 245 13.90 11.51 1.98
C GLY A 245 12.45 11.66 1.50
N GLN A 246 12.02 12.91 1.44
CA GLN A 246 10.70 13.29 0.98
C GLN A 246 10.59 13.25 -0.56
N GLY A 247 9.35 13.29 -1.08
CA GLY A 247 9.06 13.49 -2.51
C GLY A 247 8.55 12.26 -3.24
N ASN A 248 8.57 11.07 -2.64
CA ASN A 248 7.99 9.88 -3.25
C ASN A 248 6.79 9.36 -2.46
N ARG A 249 5.63 9.29 -3.13
CA ARG A 249 4.37 8.87 -2.48
C ARG A 249 4.43 7.43 -2.01
N ALA A 250 4.89 6.49 -2.85
CA ALA A 250 4.91 5.07 -2.50
C ALA A 250 5.79 4.80 -1.28
N ASN A 251 7.06 5.28 -1.28
CA ASN A 251 7.97 5.10 -0.17
C ASN A 251 7.36 5.62 1.15
N LEU A 252 6.88 6.85 1.12
CA LEU A 252 6.41 7.51 2.35
C LEU A 252 5.09 6.94 2.86
N THR A 253 4.12 6.69 1.97
CA THR A 253 2.79 6.27 2.43
C THR A 253 2.74 4.80 2.82
N ILE A 254 3.52 3.90 2.20
CA ILE A 254 3.62 2.50 2.62
C ILE A 254 4.19 2.42 4.03
N GLY A 255 5.33 3.06 4.29
CA GLY A 255 5.94 3.06 5.62
C GLY A 255 5.03 3.69 6.69
N ARG A 256 4.34 4.80 6.33
CA ARG A 256 3.40 5.46 7.22
C ARG A 256 2.16 4.60 7.52
N ALA A 257 1.64 3.88 6.52
CA ALA A 257 0.51 2.96 6.72
C ALA A 257 0.84 1.88 7.76
N VAL A 258 2.04 1.29 7.67
CA VAL A 258 2.52 0.31 8.66
C VAL A 258 2.57 0.91 10.06
N GLN A 259 3.09 2.12 10.22
CA GLN A 259 3.14 2.80 11.53
C GLN A 259 1.75 3.14 12.07
N LEU A 260 0.84 3.60 11.22
CA LEU A 260 -0.55 3.86 11.62
C LEU A 260 -1.28 2.58 12.04
N ILE A 261 -1.04 1.44 11.38
CA ILE A 261 -1.61 0.14 11.76
C ILE A 261 -1.12 -0.28 13.14
N ILE A 262 0.19 -0.22 13.37
CA ILE A 262 0.80 -0.54 14.68
C ILE A 262 0.18 0.33 15.78
N ARG A 263 0.02 1.64 15.51
CA ARG A 263 -0.56 2.59 16.45
C ARG A 263 -2.05 2.38 16.69
N ASN A 264 -2.85 2.27 15.61
CA ASN A 264 -4.31 2.35 15.68
C ASN A 264 -4.96 1.00 15.97
N VAL A 265 -4.36 -0.08 15.51
CA VAL A 265 -4.87 -1.44 15.69
C VAL A 265 -4.07 -2.21 16.74
N GLY A 266 -2.74 -2.14 16.68
CA GLY A 266 -1.87 -2.82 17.62
C GLY A 266 -1.77 -2.16 19.00
N GLY A 267 -2.14 -0.88 19.13
CA GLY A 267 -2.03 -0.15 20.41
C GLY A 267 -0.63 0.38 20.70
N GLY A 268 0.30 0.32 19.73
CA GLY A 268 1.70 0.79 19.87
C GLY A 268 1.82 2.32 19.93
N ARG A 269 1.33 2.95 21.00
CA ARG A 269 1.31 4.40 21.14
C ARG A 269 2.48 4.93 21.94
N PRO A 270 3.06 6.09 21.54
CA PRO A 270 4.12 6.75 22.30
C PRO A 270 3.68 7.07 23.74
N GLY A 271 4.57 6.74 24.69
CA GLY A 271 4.33 6.92 26.12
C GLY A 271 3.51 5.81 26.78
N GLU A 272 2.87 4.96 26.00
CA GLU A 272 2.18 3.73 26.44
C GLU A 272 3.13 2.54 26.26
N VAL A 273 2.90 1.69 25.25
CA VAL A 273 3.80 0.56 24.95
C VAL A 273 5.03 1.01 24.14
N ASP A 274 4.92 1.99 23.27
CA ASP A 274 6.10 2.56 22.61
C ASP A 274 6.92 3.40 23.61
N ARG A 275 8.04 2.82 24.06
CA ARG A 275 8.91 3.34 25.12
C ARG A 275 10.16 4.04 24.60
N ALA A 276 10.30 4.25 23.29
CA ALA A 276 11.46 4.94 22.72
C ALA A 276 11.76 6.25 23.44
N ALA A 277 12.97 6.44 23.99
CA ALA A 277 13.33 7.60 24.78
C ALA A 277 13.27 8.92 23.98
N HIS A 278 13.72 8.87 22.72
CA HIS A 278 13.75 10.05 21.83
C HIS A 278 12.96 9.85 20.55
N GLY A 279 12.86 8.60 20.09
CA GLY A 279 12.38 8.31 18.74
C GLY A 279 13.32 8.87 17.65
N HIS A 280 12.90 8.78 16.39
CA HIS A 280 13.58 9.42 15.26
C HIS A 280 12.56 9.61 14.11
N PRO A 281 12.85 10.46 13.10
CA PRO A 281 11.90 10.75 12.02
C PRO A 281 11.42 9.51 11.25
N GLY A 282 12.22 8.45 11.11
CA GLY A 282 11.84 7.19 10.48
C GLY A 282 10.74 6.43 11.22
N LYS A 283 10.41 6.79 12.47
CA LYS A 283 9.22 6.25 13.17
C LYS A 283 7.89 6.77 12.58
N LEU A 284 7.93 7.76 11.72
CA LEU A 284 6.76 8.18 10.94
C LEU A 284 6.62 7.35 9.66
N SER A 285 7.74 7.09 8.98
CA SER A 285 7.83 6.26 7.78
C SER A 285 9.27 5.96 7.47
N PHE A 286 9.61 4.68 7.24
CA PHE A 286 10.94 4.29 6.81
C PHE A 286 10.82 3.11 5.82
N CYS A 287 10.45 3.43 4.59
CA CYS A 287 10.27 2.45 3.52
C CYS A 287 10.92 2.94 2.24
N PHE A 288 11.66 2.08 1.57
CA PHE A 288 12.33 2.39 0.32
C PHE A 288 12.58 1.15 -0.54
N ALA A 289 12.80 1.36 -1.84
CA ALA A 289 13.23 0.31 -2.73
C ALA A 289 14.75 0.27 -2.85
N GLU A 290 15.33 -0.93 -2.93
CA GLU A 290 16.71 -1.13 -3.36
C GLU A 290 16.81 -0.89 -4.88
N ASP A 291 17.89 -0.28 -5.33
CA ASP A 291 18.18 -0.15 -6.77
C ASP A 291 18.79 -1.47 -7.29
N ASP A 292 17.96 -2.47 -7.45
CA ASP A 292 18.35 -3.82 -7.86
C ASP A 292 18.80 -3.92 -9.33
N LEU A 293 18.54 -2.91 -10.14
CA LEU A 293 19.03 -2.83 -11.52
C LEU A 293 20.32 -2.00 -11.68
N GLY A 294 20.46 -0.93 -10.90
CA GLY A 294 21.63 -0.05 -10.95
C GLY A 294 22.77 -0.50 -10.03
N SER A 295 22.49 -1.37 -9.06
CA SER A 295 23.47 -1.93 -8.15
C SER A 295 24.45 -2.86 -8.88
N PRO A 296 25.77 -2.76 -8.61
CA PRO A 296 26.73 -3.74 -9.10
C PRO A 296 26.73 -5.05 -8.30
N PHE A 297 25.97 -5.12 -7.23
CA PHE A 297 25.86 -6.27 -6.34
C PHE A 297 24.56 -7.02 -6.54
N THR A 298 24.56 -8.28 -6.15
CA THR A 298 23.34 -9.05 -5.97
C THR A 298 22.42 -8.36 -4.96
N SER A 299 21.15 -8.20 -5.30
CA SER A 299 20.18 -7.54 -4.43
C SER A 299 20.00 -8.28 -3.10
N LEU A 300 19.47 -7.56 -2.11
CA LEU A 300 19.18 -8.14 -0.79
C LEU A 300 18.24 -9.34 -0.90
N ALA A 301 17.18 -9.25 -1.70
CA ALA A 301 16.24 -10.34 -1.92
C ALA A 301 16.90 -11.59 -2.50
N VAL A 302 17.69 -11.42 -3.57
CA VAL A 302 18.38 -12.56 -4.20
C VAL A 302 19.43 -13.16 -3.28
N SER A 303 20.15 -12.35 -2.48
CA SER A 303 21.11 -12.84 -1.49
C SER A 303 20.46 -13.63 -0.36
N ARG A 304 19.13 -13.52 -0.20
CA ARG A 304 18.31 -14.28 0.75
C ARG A 304 17.56 -15.44 0.11
N GLY A 305 17.85 -15.77 -1.15
CA GLY A 305 17.33 -16.95 -1.86
C GLY A 305 16.03 -16.72 -2.64
N PHE A 306 15.58 -15.48 -2.80
CA PHE A 306 14.45 -15.16 -3.67
C PHE A 306 14.89 -15.01 -5.13
N ASP A 307 13.99 -15.28 -6.05
CA ASP A 307 14.23 -14.98 -7.47
C ASP A 307 14.12 -13.48 -7.74
N ALA A 308 14.96 -12.95 -8.64
CA ALA A 308 14.98 -11.53 -9.00
C ALA A 308 13.65 -11.00 -9.60
N THR A 309 12.79 -11.90 -10.06
CA THR A 309 11.44 -11.57 -10.57
C THR A 309 10.36 -11.50 -9.49
N GLN A 310 10.67 -11.95 -8.28
CA GLN A 310 9.74 -11.90 -7.15
C GLN A 310 9.74 -10.51 -6.50
N ASN A 311 8.56 -10.05 -6.14
CA ASN A 311 8.40 -8.88 -5.30
C ASN A 311 8.54 -9.30 -3.83
N THR A 312 9.42 -8.64 -3.10
CA THR A 312 9.70 -8.99 -1.71
C THR A 312 9.77 -7.77 -0.82
N VAL A 313 9.45 -7.97 0.45
CA VAL A 313 9.65 -7.02 1.53
C VAL A 313 10.62 -7.64 2.53
N THR A 314 11.68 -6.91 2.85
CA THR A 314 12.58 -7.24 3.96
C THR A 314 12.38 -6.20 5.05
N VAL A 315 12.18 -6.65 6.29
CA VAL A 315 12.04 -5.77 7.45
C VAL A 315 13.25 -5.86 8.35
N PHE A 316 13.65 -4.73 8.89
CA PHE A 316 14.79 -4.61 9.81
C PHE A 316 14.42 -3.65 10.94
N THR A 317 14.82 -3.97 12.15
CA THR A 317 14.65 -3.06 13.30
C THR A 317 15.79 -2.05 13.32
N GLY A 318 15.50 -0.81 12.96
CA GLY A 318 16.55 0.19 12.77
C GLY A 318 16.35 1.50 13.52
N GLU A 319 17.45 2.13 13.88
CA GLU A 319 17.50 3.55 14.24
C GLU A 319 17.42 4.43 12.99
N GLY A 320 17.41 5.75 13.18
CA GLY A 320 17.61 6.70 12.09
C GLY A 320 18.98 6.50 11.41
N PRO A 321 19.08 6.71 10.08
CA PRO A 321 20.29 6.43 9.34
C PRO A 321 21.45 7.32 9.80
N ARG A 322 22.64 6.75 9.89
CA ARG A 322 23.90 7.46 10.12
C ARG A 322 24.66 7.58 8.81
N CYS A 323 24.98 8.80 8.41
CA CYS A 323 25.68 9.05 7.18
C CYS A 323 27.18 8.71 7.36
N VAL A 324 27.71 7.91 6.45
CA VAL A 324 29.16 7.69 6.27
C VAL A 324 29.62 8.50 5.07
N VAL A 325 30.49 9.47 5.30
CA VAL A 325 31.05 10.34 4.26
C VAL A 325 32.51 9.96 4.02
N ASP A 326 32.80 9.48 2.83
CA ASP A 326 34.18 9.28 2.34
C ASP A 326 34.24 9.67 0.87
N GLN A 327 34.84 10.82 0.59
CA GLN A 327 35.02 11.36 -0.75
C GLN A 327 36.47 11.17 -1.26
N LEU A 328 37.33 10.58 -0.46
CA LEU A 328 38.79 10.48 -0.76
C LEU A 328 39.21 9.07 -1.11
N ALA A 329 38.62 8.05 -0.51
CA ALA A 329 38.97 6.66 -0.78
C ALA A 329 38.74 6.31 -2.27
N ARG A 330 39.79 5.74 -2.91
CA ARG A 330 39.76 5.23 -4.27
C ARG A 330 40.01 3.74 -4.33
N GLU A 331 40.57 3.19 -3.26
CA GLU A 331 40.82 1.78 -3.10
C GLU A 331 39.79 1.15 -2.16
N PRO A 332 39.29 -0.05 -2.48
CA PRO A 332 38.22 -0.67 -1.73
C PRO A 332 38.60 -0.95 -0.25
N GLU A 333 39.88 -1.25 0.04
CA GLU A 333 40.38 -1.45 1.39
C GLU A 333 40.28 -0.19 2.23
N GLN A 334 40.54 0.99 1.67
CA GLN A 334 40.42 2.27 2.36
C GLN A 334 38.97 2.56 2.70
N LEU A 335 38.08 2.33 1.74
CA LEU A 335 36.65 2.53 1.94
C LEU A 335 36.07 1.56 2.98
N ALA A 336 36.45 0.28 2.94
CA ALA A 336 36.09 -0.69 3.95
C ALA A 336 36.57 -0.30 5.35
N GLN A 337 37.79 0.29 5.45
CA GLN A 337 38.30 0.83 6.71
C GLN A 337 37.44 1.99 7.24
N THR A 338 37.01 2.89 6.37
CA THR A 338 36.12 4.00 6.75
C THR A 338 34.80 3.47 7.28
N PHE A 339 34.19 2.50 6.59
CA PHE A 339 32.93 1.90 7.03
C PHE A 339 33.09 1.18 8.39
N ALA A 340 34.15 0.41 8.57
CA ALA A 340 34.43 -0.25 9.86
C ALA A 340 34.60 0.77 10.99
N ALA A 341 35.36 1.85 10.75
CA ALA A 341 35.55 2.91 11.73
C ALA A 341 34.23 3.59 12.15
N CYS A 342 33.34 3.87 11.19
CA CYS A 342 32.03 4.43 11.47
C CYS A 342 31.12 3.45 12.21
N LEU A 343 31.10 2.17 11.80
CA LEU A 343 30.30 1.13 12.45
C LEU A 343 30.67 0.90 13.91
N ARG A 344 31.96 1.07 14.29
CA ARG A 344 32.38 0.99 15.69
C ARG A 344 31.69 2.00 16.63
N THR A 345 31.09 3.04 16.10
CA THR A 345 30.44 4.11 16.87
C THR A 345 28.92 4.04 16.81
N VAL A 346 28.35 3.06 16.11
CA VAL A 346 26.89 2.93 15.99
C VAL A 346 26.25 2.53 17.31
N HIS A 347 26.93 1.74 18.11
CA HIS A 347 26.45 1.27 19.41
C HIS A 347 27.57 1.32 20.46
N HIS A 348 27.23 0.91 21.67
CA HIS A 348 28.23 0.81 22.74
C HIS A 348 29.29 -0.26 22.43
N PRO A 349 30.57 0.07 22.40
CA PRO A 349 31.63 -0.83 21.93
C PRO A 349 31.76 -2.13 22.75
N LYS A 350 31.23 -2.17 23.98
CA LYS A 350 31.22 -3.34 24.87
C LYS A 350 29.95 -4.19 24.80
N LEU A 351 29.07 -3.96 23.81
CA LEU A 351 27.86 -4.74 23.53
C LEU A 351 27.93 -5.40 22.14
N PRO A 352 28.98 -6.18 21.81
CA PRO A 352 29.25 -6.63 20.44
C PRO A 352 28.23 -7.62 19.90
N PHE A 353 27.40 -8.23 20.75
CA PHE A 353 26.42 -9.23 20.36
C PHE A 353 24.97 -8.67 20.29
N ALA A 354 24.80 -7.40 20.56
CA ALA A 354 23.47 -6.81 20.69
C ALA A 354 22.92 -6.15 19.40
N PHE A 355 23.73 -6.08 18.34
CA PHE A 355 23.39 -5.28 17.18
C PHE A 355 23.76 -5.93 15.86
N ASP A 356 22.84 -5.77 14.90
CA ASP A 356 23.05 -5.94 13.48
C ASP A 356 23.11 -4.57 12.80
N ALA A 357 23.65 -4.51 11.59
CA ALA A 357 23.67 -3.28 10.79
C ALA A 357 23.21 -3.55 9.36
N VAL A 358 22.40 -2.65 8.83
CA VAL A 358 22.11 -2.57 7.40
C VAL A 358 22.97 -1.46 6.82
N LEU A 359 23.82 -1.81 5.86
CA LEU A 359 24.65 -0.86 5.11
C LEU A 359 23.96 -0.52 3.78
N VAL A 360 23.54 0.72 3.65
CA VAL A 360 22.96 1.26 2.40
C VAL A 360 24.05 2.00 1.64
N LEU A 361 24.53 1.42 0.54
CA LEU A 361 25.62 1.98 -0.27
C LEU A 361 25.07 2.95 -1.32
N GLY A 362 25.59 4.18 -1.31
CA GLY A 362 25.40 5.08 -2.44
C GLY A 362 26.15 4.60 -3.70
N PRO A 363 25.69 5.00 -4.90
CA PRO A 363 26.28 4.49 -6.16
C PRO A 363 27.77 4.79 -6.31
N GLU A 364 28.27 5.87 -5.72
CA GLU A 364 29.70 6.22 -5.78
C GLU A 364 30.55 5.25 -4.97
N HIS A 365 30.17 4.94 -3.73
CA HIS A 365 30.84 3.96 -2.89
C HIS A 365 30.74 2.54 -3.48
N ALA A 366 29.56 2.15 -3.96
CA ALA A 366 29.38 0.87 -4.62
C ALA A 366 30.31 0.68 -5.82
N ARG A 367 30.53 1.75 -6.59
CA ARG A 367 31.43 1.75 -7.76
C ARG A 367 32.89 1.48 -7.39
N VAL A 368 33.39 1.97 -6.25
CA VAL A 368 34.78 1.71 -5.81
C VAL A 368 35.00 0.22 -5.63
N PHE A 369 34.09 -0.48 -4.97
CA PHE A 369 34.17 -1.94 -4.80
C PHE A 369 34.00 -2.69 -6.13
N ALA A 370 33.04 -2.26 -6.96
CA ALA A 370 32.80 -2.90 -8.25
C ALA A 370 33.99 -2.80 -9.21
N GLN A 371 34.66 -1.66 -9.27
CA GLN A 371 35.86 -1.44 -10.10
C GLN A 371 37.02 -2.35 -9.69
N ALA A 372 37.09 -2.73 -8.41
CA ALA A 372 38.06 -3.68 -7.89
C ALA A 372 37.55 -5.14 -8.00
N ASN A 373 36.39 -5.39 -8.62
CA ASN A 373 35.75 -6.71 -8.73
C ASN A 373 35.48 -7.39 -7.38
N TRP A 374 35.16 -6.60 -6.35
CA TRP A 374 34.75 -7.16 -5.07
C TRP A 374 33.28 -7.62 -5.12
N SER A 375 33.02 -8.84 -4.66
CA SER A 375 31.65 -9.29 -4.44
C SER A 375 31.09 -8.67 -3.16
N ARG A 376 29.77 -8.75 -2.99
CA ARG A 376 29.08 -8.36 -1.76
C ARG A 376 29.68 -9.06 -0.53
N GLU A 377 29.89 -10.37 -0.63
CA GLU A 377 30.45 -11.18 0.45
C GLU A 377 31.86 -10.70 0.83
N ARG A 378 32.68 -10.34 -0.17
CA ARG A 378 34.01 -9.80 0.09
C ARG A 378 33.94 -8.44 0.78
N VAL A 379 33.06 -7.55 0.36
CA VAL A 379 32.86 -6.25 1.05
C VAL A 379 32.50 -6.46 2.51
N LEU A 380 31.53 -7.35 2.79
CA LEU A 380 31.10 -7.66 4.15
C LEU A 380 32.22 -8.27 4.98
N GLN A 381 32.97 -9.22 4.41
CA GLN A 381 34.10 -9.87 5.10
C GLN A 381 35.21 -8.87 5.45
N GLU A 382 35.58 -7.99 4.51
CA GLU A 382 36.62 -6.99 4.74
C GLU A 382 36.24 -5.97 5.81
N ILE A 383 34.96 -5.57 5.86
CA ILE A 383 34.44 -4.72 6.94
C ILE A 383 34.46 -5.48 8.26
N HIS A 384 33.99 -6.73 8.27
CA HIS A 384 33.97 -7.58 9.46
C HIS A 384 35.36 -7.78 10.06
N ASP A 385 36.35 -8.08 9.24
CA ASP A 385 37.74 -8.30 9.69
C ASP A 385 38.35 -7.05 10.36
N ARG A 386 37.93 -5.87 9.92
CA ARG A 386 38.34 -4.59 10.50
C ARG A 386 37.53 -4.17 11.72
N LEU A 387 36.38 -4.80 11.95
CA LEU A 387 35.56 -4.57 13.14
C LEU A 387 36.00 -5.38 14.36
N GLN A 388 36.85 -6.42 14.19
CA GLN A 388 37.33 -7.24 15.26
C GLN A 388 38.05 -6.42 16.34
N MET A 389 37.79 -6.75 17.58
CA MET A 389 38.39 -6.12 18.73
C MET A 389 38.95 -7.22 19.68
N PRO A 390 40.11 -6.98 20.33
CA PRO A 390 40.61 -7.90 21.37
C PRO A 390 39.58 -8.05 22.49
N GLY A 391 39.37 -9.28 22.96
CA GLY A 391 38.45 -9.55 24.07
C GLY A 391 38.80 -8.75 25.34
N SER A 392 40.09 -8.47 25.55
CA SER A 392 40.58 -7.63 26.65
C SER A 392 40.06 -6.18 26.63
N GLU A 393 39.63 -5.67 25.48
CA GLU A 393 39.06 -4.32 25.34
C GLU A 393 37.58 -4.29 25.66
N ILE A 394 36.87 -5.40 25.51
CA ILE A 394 35.40 -5.48 25.64
C ILE A 394 34.97 -6.11 26.98
N VAL A 395 35.88 -6.70 27.78
CA VAL A 395 35.52 -7.22 29.08
C VAL A 395 35.06 -6.12 30.04
N ARG A 396 34.26 -6.53 31.02
CA ARG A 396 33.74 -5.64 32.06
C ARG A 396 34.87 -4.89 32.77
N GLY A 397 34.71 -3.59 32.94
CA GLY A 397 35.70 -2.74 33.60
C GLY A 397 36.86 -2.26 32.73
N ALA A 398 37.10 -2.84 31.54
CA ALA A 398 38.12 -2.32 30.64
C ALA A 398 37.82 -0.87 30.22
N GLY A 399 38.88 -0.06 30.12
CA GLY A 399 38.73 1.40 29.86
C GLY A 399 37.97 2.17 30.92
N GLY A 400 37.83 1.61 32.14
CA GLY A 400 37.10 2.24 33.25
C GLY A 400 35.56 2.17 33.12
N MET A 401 35.02 1.46 32.14
CA MET A 401 33.58 1.32 31.93
C MET A 401 33.02 0.12 32.67
N ALA A 402 31.87 0.24 33.29
CA ALA A 402 31.24 -0.84 34.06
C ALA A 402 30.71 -1.96 33.16
N GLU A 403 30.28 -1.61 31.98
CA GLU A 403 29.72 -2.52 30.98
C GLU A 403 30.79 -3.40 30.34
N GLY A 404 30.38 -4.44 29.69
CA GLY A 404 31.23 -5.36 28.93
C GLY A 404 30.84 -6.81 29.15
N VAL A 405 31.53 -7.69 28.41
CA VAL A 405 31.36 -9.14 28.49
C VAL A 405 32.07 -9.70 29.74
N GLN A 406 31.77 -10.93 30.08
CA GLN A 406 32.41 -11.61 31.22
C GLN A 406 33.93 -11.81 30.97
N GLU A 407 34.73 -11.89 32.05
CA GLU A 407 36.19 -12.08 31.98
C GLU A 407 36.60 -13.33 31.18
N ALA A 408 35.73 -14.34 31.12
CA ALA A 408 35.96 -15.57 30.33
C ALA A 408 36.09 -15.31 28.80
N PHE A 409 35.72 -14.13 28.31
CA PHE A 409 35.85 -13.72 26.91
C PHE A 409 37.08 -12.84 26.66
N LYS A 410 38.03 -12.80 27.59
CA LYS A 410 39.21 -11.93 27.52
C LYS A 410 40.22 -12.38 26.47
N ASP A 411 40.29 -13.68 26.24
CA ASP A 411 41.19 -14.34 25.29
C ASP A 411 40.39 -14.70 24.03
#